data_99916eda45b6f02e15e1186ef8930413
#
_entry.id   99916eda45b6f02e15e1186ef8930413
#
_cell.length_a   1.000
_cell.length_b   1.000
_cell.length_c   1.000
_cell.angle_alpha   90.00
_cell.angle_beta   90.00
_cell.angle_gamma   90.00
#
_symmetry.space_group_name_H-M   'P 1'
#
loop_
_entity.id
_entity.type
_entity.pdbx_description
1 polymer ?
#
loop_
_entity_poly.entity_id
_entity_poly.type
_entity_poly.pdbx_seq_one_letter_code
_entity_poly.pdbx_strand_id
1 'polypeptide(L)'
;MTYENILVEKRDGVALITLNRPKAMNALSPELFQDLKNALNDIDNDDTIGATVITGNDKAFAAGADIKAMRDKTYKQMYVDNVVSKNWDCIAECRKPIIAAVAGYALGAGCEIAMMCDFIIAAENAKFGQPEVTIGTMPGMGGTQRLTRLIGKSKAMDMCLTARMMDAAEAERAGLVSRIVPLESYLEVALDAAKTIASFSRPAIMLTKDAVDMALETTQAQGVVSERILFSSSFSFEDQKEGMNAFAEKRKADFKNQ
;
A
#
# COMPACT_ATOMS: atom_id res chain seq x y z
N MET A 1 -4.91 -7.61 -19.68
CA MET A 1 -3.90 -8.69 -19.62
C MET A 1 -4.36 -9.75 -18.65
N THR A 2 -3.96 -11.00 -18.83
CA THR A 2 -4.22 -12.11 -17.88
C THR A 2 -2.97 -12.27 -17.04
N TYR A 3 -3.11 -12.27 -15.71
CA TYR A 3 -2.04 -12.51 -14.75
C TYR A 3 -2.20 -13.89 -14.13
N GLU A 4 -1.11 -14.55 -13.73
CA GLU A 4 -1.17 -15.88 -13.12
C GLU A 4 -1.29 -15.83 -11.59
N ASN A 5 -0.65 -14.82 -10.96
CA ASN A 5 -0.51 -14.75 -9.51
C ASN A 5 -1.39 -13.69 -8.86
N ILE A 6 -2.11 -12.91 -9.65
CA ILE A 6 -3.05 -11.89 -9.18
C ILE A 6 -4.32 -11.90 -10.03
N LEU A 7 -5.42 -11.43 -9.46
CA LEU A 7 -6.63 -11.09 -10.20
C LEU A 7 -6.77 -9.57 -10.21
N VAL A 8 -7.16 -9.00 -11.35
CA VAL A 8 -7.36 -7.55 -11.50
C VAL A 8 -8.77 -7.29 -12.02
N GLU A 9 -9.54 -6.55 -11.25
CA GLU A 9 -10.88 -6.08 -11.61
C GLU A 9 -10.89 -4.55 -11.62
N LYS A 10 -11.54 -3.95 -12.62
CA LYS A 10 -11.68 -2.50 -12.75
C LYS A 10 -13.16 -2.14 -12.79
N ARG A 11 -13.60 -1.32 -11.85
CA ARG A 11 -15.01 -0.90 -11.77
C ARG A 11 -15.14 0.42 -11.02
N ASP A 12 -16.04 1.28 -11.48
CA ASP A 12 -16.44 2.53 -10.81
C ASP A 12 -15.27 3.43 -10.41
N GLY A 13 -14.25 3.54 -11.29
CA GLY A 13 -13.05 4.34 -11.02
C GLY A 13 -12.03 3.69 -10.08
N VAL A 14 -12.24 2.44 -9.67
CA VAL A 14 -11.36 1.70 -8.75
C VAL A 14 -10.80 0.46 -9.43
N ALA A 15 -9.52 0.17 -9.18
CA ALA A 15 -8.92 -1.12 -9.48
C ALA A 15 -8.83 -1.97 -8.19
N LEU A 16 -9.29 -3.21 -8.27
CA LEU A 16 -9.09 -4.22 -7.23
C LEU A 16 -8.03 -5.21 -7.71
N ILE A 17 -6.94 -5.35 -6.95
CA ILE A 17 -5.91 -6.37 -7.15
C ILE A 17 -6.04 -7.39 -6.02
N THR A 18 -6.35 -8.64 -6.36
CA THR A 18 -6.39 -9.74 -5.40
C THR A 18 -5.16 -10.62 -5.60
N LEU A 19 -4.34 -10.78 -4.56
CA LEU A 19 -3.22 -11.72 -4.55
C LEU A 19 -3.79 -13.14 -4.63
N ASN A 20 -3.36 -13.92 -5.62
CA ASN A 20 -3.99 -15.19 -5.97
C ASN A 20 -3.02 -16.37 -6.01
N ARG A 21 -2.33 -16.61 -4.91
CA ARG A 21 -1.53 -17.84 -4.65
C ARG A 21 -2.03 -18.53 -3.37
N PRO A 22 -3.33 -18.95 -3.30
CA PRO A 22 -3.94 -19.40 -2.05
C PRO A 22 -3.27 -20.66 -1.46
N LYS A 23 -2.72 -21.55 -2.30
CA LYS A 23 -1.98 -22.75 -1.85
C LYS A 23 -0.67 -22.42 -1.13
N ALA A 24 -0.13 -21.22 -1.32
CA ALA A 24 1.07 -20.72 -0.69
C ALA A 24 0.77 -19.57 0.29
N MET A 25 -0.49 -19.40 0.75
CA MET A 25 -0.93 -18.28 1.58
C MET A 25 -0.49 -16.91 1.02
N ASN A 26 -0.58 -16.76 -0.30
CA ASN A 26 -0.16 -15.58 -1.05
C ASN A 26 1.31 -15.17 -0.85
N ALA A 27 2.21 -16.15 -0.62
CA ALA A 27 3.64 -15.89 -0.54
C ALA A 27 4.14 -15.18 -1.81
N LEU A 28 4.94 -14.14 -1.61
CA LEU A 28 5.38 -13.22 -2.64
C LEU A 28 6.58 -13.80 -3.40
N SER A 29 6.33 -14.28 -4.61
CA SER A 29 7.38 -14.75 -5.53
C SER A 29 7.81 -13.64 -6.51
N PRO A 30 8.97 -13.78 -7.18
CA PRO A 30 9.38 -12.84 -8.22
C PRO A 30 8.35 -12.66 -9.33
N GLU A 31 7.65 -13.74 -9.71
CA GLU A 31 6.59 -13.71 -10.73
C GLU A 31 5.37 -12.91 -10.27
N LEU A 32 4.98 -13.05 -8.98
CA LEU A 32 3.89 -12.25 -8.41
C LEU A 32 4.26 -10.76 -8.41
N PHE A 33 5.50 -10.40 -8.05
CA PHE A 33 5.96 -9.02 -8.14
C PHE A 33 5.98 -8.48 -9.57
N GLN A 34 6.33 -9.34 -10.54
CA GLN A 34 6.27 -8.93 -11.95
C GLN A 34 4.82 -8.67 -12.40
N ASP A 35 3.88 -9.54 -11.97
CA ASP A 35 2.45 -9.34 -12.24
C ASP A 35 1.93 -8.04 -11.58
N LEU A 36 2.28 -7.79 -10.30
CA LEU A 36 1.93 -6.55 -9.59
C LEU A 36 2.47 -5.32 -10.31
N LYS A 37 3.75 -5.32 -10.67
CA LYS A 37 4.36 -4.19 -11.39
C LYS A 37 3.65 -3.90 -12.71
N ASN A 38 3.37 -4.94 -13.49
CA ASN A 38 2.69 -4.76 -14.77
C ASN A 38 1.27 -4.22 -14.56
N ALA A 39 0.53 -4.76 -13.57
CA ALA A 39 -0.82 -4.30 -13.26
C ALA A 39 -0.84 -2.85 -12.76
N LEU A 40 0.09 -2.46 -11.87
CA LEU A 40 0.18 -1.10 -11.35
C LEU A 40 0.58 -0.11 -12.43
N ASN A 41 1.50 -0.46 -13.34
CA ASN A 41 1.83 0.37 -14.48
C ASN A 41 0.63 0.58 -15.41
N ASP A 42 -0.14 -0.47 -15.69
CA ASP A 42 -1.36 -0.36 -16.49
C ASP A 42 -2.42 0.52 -15.80
N ILE A 43 -2.53 0.45 -14.48
CA ILE A 43 -3.45 1.24 -13.67
C ILE A 43 -3.02 2.72 -13.62
N ASP A 44 -1.74 3.00 -13.43
CA ASP A 44 -1.22 4.37 -13.39
C ASP A 44 -1.46 5.11 -14.72
N ASN A 45 -1.42 4.40 -15.84
CA ASN A 45 -1.68 4.93 -17.17
C ASN A 45 -3.15 4.89 -17.61
N ASP A 46 -4.05 4.36 -16.78
CA ASP A 46 -5.49 4.27 -17.10
C ASP A 46 -6.26 5.46 -16.49
N ASP A 47 -6.61 6.42 -17.31
CA ASP A 47 -7.33 7.63 -16.89
C ASP A 47 -8.71 7.38 -16.27
N THR A 48 -9.25 6.18 -16.44
CA THR A 48 -10.54 5.81 -15.83
C THR A 48 -10.41 5.38 -14.38
N ILE A 49 -9.19 5.13 -13.88
CA ILE A 49 -8.93 4.66 -12.52
C ILE A 49 -8.35 5.79 -11.67
N GLY A 50 -8.97 6.04 -10.51
CA GLY A 50 -8.54 7.05 -9.53
C GLY A 50 -7.87 6.48 -8.27
N ALA A 51 -8.16 5.22 -7.91
CA ALA A 51 -7.56 4.56 -6.75
C ALA A 51 -7.52 3.04 -6.93
N THR A 52 -6.68 2.38 -6.14
CA THR A 52 -6.48 0.92 -6.16
C THR A 52 -6.69 0.33 -4.77
N VAL A 53 -7.27 -0.87 -4.70
CA VAL A 53 -7.29 -1.71 -3.49
C VAL A 53 -6.46 -2.95 -3.76
N ILE A 54 -5.53 -3.29 -2.87
CA ILE A 54 -4.81 -4.56 -2.87
C ILE A 54 -5.33 -5.40 -1.72
N THR A 55 -5.69 -6.65 -1.99
CA THR A 55 -6.17 -7.60 -0.98
C THR A 55 -5.64 -9.01 -1.21
N GLY A 56 -5.83 -9.89 -0.24
CA GLY A 56 -5.60 -11.32 -0.34
C GLY A 56 -6.92 -12.10 -0.20
N ASN A 57 -6.97 -12.96 0.81
CA ASN A 57 -8.17 -13.67 1.21
C ASN A 57 -8.32 -13.66 2.74
N ASP A 58 -9.42 -14.20 3.27
CA ASP A 58 -9.76 -14.17 4.71
C ASP A 58 -8.71 -14.84 5.61
N LYS A 59 -7.86 -15.72 5.08
CA LYS A 59 -6.82 -16.42 5.83
C LYS A 59 -5.47 -15.70 5.78
N ALA A 60 -5.17 -15.09 4.65
CA ALA A 60 -3.91 -14.38 4.46
C ALA A 60 -4.04 -13.28 3.41
N PHE A 61 -3.63 -12.09 3.77
CA PHE A 61 -3.25 -11.06 2.82
C PHE A 61 -2.02 -11.56 2.05
N ALA A 62 -0.89 -11.73 2.75
CA ALA A 62 0.32 -12.40 2.24
C ALA A 62 1.19 -12.87 3.41
N ALA A 63 1.61 -14.13 3.41
CA ALA A 63 2.34 -14.74 4.53
C ALA A 63 3.87 -14.55 4.45
N GLY A 64 4.37 -13.67 3.58
CA GLY A 64 5.80 -13.36 3.46
C GLY A 64 6.37 -13.62 2.07
N ALA A 65 7.70 -13.56 1.95
CA ALA A 65 8.40 -13.89 0.72
C ALA A 65 8.35 -15.39 0.41
N ASP A 66 8.46 -15.76 -0.86
CA ASP A 66 8.59 -17.17 -1.26
C ASP A 66 10.01 -17.67 -0.95
N ILE A 67 10.17 -18.32 0.20
CA ILE A 67 11.46 -18.79 0.71
C ILE A 67 12.13 -19.77 -0.25
N LYS A 68 11.35 -20.56 -1.01
CA LYS A 68 11.92 -21.49 -2.00
C LYS A 68 12.67 -20.76 -3.11
N ALA A 69 12.21 -19.56 -3.47
CA ALA A 69 12.88 -18.74 -4.49
C ALA A 69 14.17 -18.09 -3.97
N MET A 70 14.38 -18.03 -2.63
CA MET A 70 15.48 -17.29 -2.01
C MET A 70 16.54 -18.16 -1.34
N ARG A 71 16.17 -19.31 -0.77
CA ARG A 71 17.00 -20.11 0.15
C ARG A 71 18.40 -20.45 -0.37
N ASP A 72 18.53 -20.65 -1.69
CA ASP A 72 19.79 -21.07 -2.32
C ASP A 72 20.56 -19.88 -2.95
N LYS A 73 20.08 -18.64 -2.71
CA LYS A 73 20.73 -17.43 -3.26
C LYS A 73 21.95 -17.03 -2.45
N THR A 74 22.96 -16.58 -3.16
CA THR A 74 24.18 -16.02 -2.59
C THR A 74 24.07 -14.50 -2.40
N TYR A 75 24.97 -13.91 -1.60
CA TYR A 75 25.09 -12.46 -1.47
C TYR A 75 25.19 -11.77 -2.84
N LYS A 76 26.01 -12.30 -3.76
CA LYS A 76 26.16 -11.75 -5.11
C LYS A 76 24.83 -11.68 -5.83
N GLN A 77 24.05 -12.78 -5.82
CA GLN A 77 22.76 -12.83 -6.51
C GLN A 77 21.72 -11.90 -5.88
N MET A 78 21.75 -11.74 -4.56
CA MET A 78 20.80 -10.86 -3.86
C MET A 78 21.16 -9.38 -4.05
N TYR A 79 22.45 -9.03 -3.90
CA TYR A 79 22.89 -7.64 -3.86
C TYR A 79 23.39 -7.12 -5.22
N VAL A 80 24.27 -7.86 -5.90
CA VAL A 80 24.88 -7.40 -7.15
C VAL A 80 23.95 -7.60 -8.33
N ASP A 81 23.39 -8.81 -8.46
CA ASP A 81 22.53 -9.16 -9.59
C ASP A 81 21.08 -8.68 -9.39
N ASN A 82 20.73 -8.26 -8.17
CA ASN A 82 19.42 -7.75 -7.78
C ASN A 82 18.24 -8.63 -8.27
N VAL A 83 18.41 -9.95 -8.21
CA VAL A 83 17.50 -10.92 -8.85
C VAL A 83 16.11 -10.93 -8.19
N VAL A 84 16.04 -10.64 -6.90
CA VAL A 84 14.80 -10.73 -6.12
C VAL A 84 14.15 -9.37 -5.90
N SER A 85 14.94 -8.31 -5.68
CA SER A 85 14.45 -7.00 -5.26
C SER A 85 14.07 -6.04 -6.40
N LYS A 86 14.32 -6.42 -7.65
CA LYS A 86 14.16 -5.55 -8.83
C LYS A 86 12.77 -4.88 -8.98
N ASN A 87 11.73 -5.51 -8.45
CA ASN A 87 10.34 -5.04 -8.59
C ASN A 87 9.67 -4.76 -7.24
N TRP A 88 10.41 -4.78 -6.13
CA TRP A 88 9.82 -4.69 -4.79
C TRP A 88 9.17 -3.35 -4.48
N ASP A 89 9.66 -2.28 -5.07
CA ASP A 89 9.18 -0.92 -4.80
C ASP A 89 7.98 -0.51 -5.67
N CYS A 90 7.49 -1.38 -6.56
CA CYS A 90 6.43 -1.05 -7.53
C CYS A 90 5.14 -0.51 -6.89
N ILE A 91 4.83 -0.89 -5.64
CA ILE A 91 3.67 -0.35 -4.90
C ILE A 91 3.96 1.07 -4.43
N ALA A 92 5.14 1.30 -3.84
CA ALA A 92 5.54 2.62 -3.36
C ALA A 92 5.78 3.62 -4.50
N GLU A 93 6.16 3.14 -5.69
CA GLU A 93 6.36 3.97 -6.90
C GLU A 93 5.04 4.36 -7.60
N CYS A 94 3.91 3.72 -7.24
CA CYS A 94 2.62 4.00 -7.86
C CYS A 94 2.13 5.40 -7.47
N ARG A 95 1.80 6.21 -8.46
CA ARG A 95 1.37 7.60 -8.26
C ARG A 95 -0.06 7.72 -7.76
N LYS A 96 -0.94 6.80 -8.17
CA LYS A 96 -2.33 6.76 -7.71
C LYS A 96 -2.43 6.11 -6.33
N PRO A 97 -3.37 6.55 -5.47
CA PRO A 97 -3.56 5.96 -4.16
C PRO A 97 -3.83 4.47 -4.17
N ILE A 98 -3.20 3.77 -3.23
CA ILE A 98 -3.37 2.33 -3.01
C ILE A 98 -3.77 2.07 -1.57
N ILE A 99 -4.86 1.35 -1.36
CA ILE A 99 -5.34 0.90 -0.05
C ILE A 99 -5.02 -0.58 0.12
N ALA A 100 -4.39 -0.98 1.23
CA ALA A 100 -4.30 -2.39 1.60
C ALA A 100 -5.55 -2.79 2.37
N ALA A 101 -6.33 -3.73 1.83
CA ALA A 101 -7.43 -4.39 2.54
C ALA A 101 -6.93 -5.72 3.10
N VAL A 102 -6.67 -5.77 4.42
CA VAL A 102 -5.94 -6.85 5.07
C VAL A 102 -6.85 -7.70 5.92
N ALA A 103 -6.95 -9.00 5.60
CA ALA A 103 -7.52 -10.02 6.47
C ALA A 103 -6.52 -11.15 6.69
N GLY A 104 -6.60 -11.84 7.83
CA GLY A 104 -5.70 -12.91 8.20
C GLY A 104 -4.24 -12.45 8.31
N TYR A 105 -3.32 -13.25 7.82
CA TYR A 105 -1.89 -13.01 7.99
C TYR A 105 -1.32 -12.01 6.98
N ALA A 106 -0.65 -10.97 7.47
CA ALA A 106 0.25 -10.08 6.75
C ALA A 106 1.63 -10.15 7.43
N LEU A 107 2.50 -11.05 6.96
CA LEU A 107 3.76 -11.37 7.64
C LEU A 107 4.97 -11.09 6.75
N GLY A 108 6.08 -10.65 7.34
CA GLY A 108 7.32 -10.36 6.64
C GLY A 108 7.08 -9.48 5.42
N ALA A 109 7.51 -9.91 4.24
CA ALA A 109 7.27 -9.20 3.00
C ALA A 109 5.78 -8.88 2.75
N GLY A 110 4.83 -9.69 3.25
CA GLY A 110 3.40 -9.40 3.20
C GLY A 110 3.00 -8.19 4.06
N CYS A 111 3.58 -8.05 5.25
CA CYS A 111 3.42 -6.84 6.07
C CYS A 111 4.13 -5.64 5.42
N GLU A 112 5.28 -5.86 4.79
CA GLU A 112 6.04 -4.81 4.12
C GLU A 112 5.27 -4.21 2.93
N ILE A 113 4.65 -5.03 2.07
CA ILE A 113 3.82 -4.50 0.97
C ILE A 113 2.52 -3.84 1.47
N ALA A 114 1.94 -4.29 2.59
CA ALA A 114 0.82 -3.59 3.19
C ALA A 114 1.22 -2.18 3.67
N MET A 115 2.42 -2.02 4.24
CA MET A 115 2.99 -0.72 4.64
C MET A 115 3.49 0.14 3.47
N MET A 116 3.65 -0.41 2.26
CA MET A 116 3.93 0.35 1.04
C MET A 116 2.68 1.01 0.47
N CYS A 117 1.48 0.49 0.80
CA CYS A 117 0.22 1.13 0.46
C CYS A 117 0.03 2.41 1.29
N ASP A 118 -0.81 3.33 0.82
CA ASP A 118 -1.00 4.63 1.48
C ASP A 118 -1.64 4.50 2.86
N PHE A 119 -2.54 3.55 3.03
CA PHE A 119 -3.07 3.16 4.34
C PHE A 119 -3.68 1.76 4.33
N ILE A 120 -3.87 1.22 5.54
CA ILE A 120 -4.38 -0.12 5.75
C ILE A 120 -5.78 -0.06 6.37
N ILE A 121 -6.73 -0.77 5.77
CA ILE A 121 -8.01 -1.15 6.38
C ILE A 121 -7.92 -2.63 6.71
N ALA A 122 -8.08 -2.99 7.99
CA ALA A 122 -7.89 -4.34 8.46
C ALA A 122 -9.21 -4.97 8.93
N ALA A 123 -9.38 -6.25 8.61
CA ALA A 123 -10.38 -7.08 9.28
C ALA A 123 -9.95 -7.37 10.74
N GLU A 124 -10.90 -7.63 11.62
CA GLU A 124 -10.66 -7.96 13.04
C GLU A 124 -9.71 -9.15 13.23
N ASN A 125 -9.69 -10.09 12.28
CA ASN A 125 -8.84 -11.27 12.31
C ASN A 125 -7.41 -11.02 11.79
N ALA A 126 -7.08 -9.81 11.35
CA ALA A 126 -5.76 -9.51 10.79
C ALA A 126 -4.64 -9.65 11.82
N LYS A 127 -3.51 -10.19 11.35
CA LYS A 127 -2.27 -10.37 12.13
C LYS A 127 -1.10 -9.84 11.34
N PHE A 128 -0.35 -8.93 11.92
CA PHE A 128 0.83 -8.31 11.34
C PHE A 128 2.10 -8.78 12.05
N GLY A 129 3.20 -8.97 11.32
CA GLY A 129 4.45 -9.40 11.92
C GLY A 129 5.64 -9.30 10.98
N GLN A 130 6.85 -9.30 11.59
CA GLN A 130 8.14 -9.35 10.90
C GLN A 130 8.97 -10.52 11.45
N PRO A 131 8.63 -11.78 11.08
CA PRO A 131 9.21 -12.97 11.70
C PRO A 131 10.52 -13.44 11.05
N GLU A 132 11.17 -12.65 10.21
CA GLU A 132 12.32 -13.02 9.38
C GLU A 132 13.50 -13.59 10.20
N VAL A 133 13.67 -13.14 11.44
CA VAL A 133 14.74 -13.64 12.33
C VAL A 133 14.60 -15.13 12.64
N THR A 134 13.40 -15.70 12.55
CA THR A 134 13.16 -17.13 12.78
C THR A 134 13.75 -18.03 11.69
N ILE A 135 14.05 -17.45 10.53
CA ILE A 135 14.67 -18.15 9.40
C ILE A 135 16.08 -17.63 9.08
N GLY A 136 16.69 -16.91 10.03
CA GLY A 136 18.09 -16.47 9.93
C GLY A 136 18.32 -15.27 9.00
N THR A 137 17.28 -14.45 8.76
CA THR A 137 17.39 -13.23 7.96
C THR A 137 16.73 -12.05 8.68
N MET A 138 16.54 -10.94 8.00
CA MET A 138 15.90 -9.73 8.51
C MET A 138 14.90 -9.18 7.49
N PRO A 139 13.97 -8.28 7.86
CA PRO A 139 13.11 -7.58 6.93
C PRO A 139 13.95 -6.87 5.86
N GLY A 140 13.59 -7.03 4.59
CA GLY A 140 14.40 -6.59 3.46
C GLY A 140 13.69 -5.66 2.46
N MET A 141 12.39 -5.47 2.62
CA MET A 141 11.58 -4.63 1.73
C MET A 141 11.10 -3.33 2.41
N GLY A 142 11.87 -2.83 3.37
CA GLY A 142 11.60 -1.60 4.10
C GLY A 142 10.88 -1.80 5.45
N GLY A 143 10.65 -3.05 5.89
CA GLY A 143 9.97 -3.34 7.15
C GLY A 143 10.61 -2.69 8.36
N THR A 144 11.93 -2.75 8.50
CA THR A 144 12.63 -2.07 9.60
C THR A 144 12.44 -0.55 9.58
N GLN A 145 12.26 0.05 8.41
CA GLN A 145 12.16 1.49 8.22
C GLN A 145 10.72 1.98 8.37
N ARG A 146 9.80 1.40 7.60
CA ARG A 146 8.38 1.78 7.62
C ARG A 146 7.72 1.45 8.94
N LEU A 147 7.92 0.22 9.45
CA LEU A 147 7.31 -0.18 10.73
C LEU A 147 7.77 0.73 11.88
N THR A 148 9.08 1.03 11.95
CA THR A 148 9.63 1.91 13.00
C THR A 148 9.04 3.32 12.94
N ARG A 149 8.80 3.87 11.75
CA ARG A 149 8.19 5.19 11.57
C ARG A 149 6.71 5.20 11.96
N LEU A 150 5.99 4.13 11.64
CA LEU A 150 4.55 4.02 11.91
C LEU A 150 4.24 3.77 13.39
N ILE A 151 4.94 2.82 14.06
CA ILE A 151 4.58 2.35 15.39
C ILE A 151 5.60 2.69 16.48
N GLY A 152 6.68 3.37 16.10
CA GLY A 152 7.79 3.72 17.01
C GLY A 152 8.76 2.57 17.26
N LYS A 153 9.99 2.96 17.65
CA LYS A 153 11.13 2.04 17.81
C LYS A 153 10.85 0.87 18.74
N SER A 154 10.21 1.11 19.89
CA SER A 154 10.04 0.07 20.92
C SER A 154 9.21 -1.11 20.42
N LYS A 155 8.04 -0.82 19.81
CA LYS A 155 7.17 -1.87 19.24
C LYS A 155 7.80 -2.55 18.02
N ALA A 156 8.45 -1.79 17.15
CA ALA A 156 9.11 -2.33 15.98
C ALA A 156 10.25 -3.29 16.37
N MET A 157 11.09 -2.93 17.37
CA MET A 157 12.13 -3.81 17.90
C MET A 157 11.55 -5.09 18.49
N ASP A 158 10.51 -4.98 19.32
CA ASP A 158 9.85 -6.13 19.91
C ASP A 158 9.34 -7.09 18.81
N MET A 159 8.62 -6.61 17.82
CA MET A 159 8.14 -7.43 16.71
C MET A 159 9.27 -8.07 15.89
N CYS A 160 10.27 -7.29 15.50
CA CYS A 160 11.35 -7.77 14.64
C CYS A 160 12.31 -8.73 15.37
N LEU A 161 12.57 -8.54 16.68
CA LEU A 161 13.54 -9.36 17.41
C LEU A 161 12.92 -10.60 18.06
N THR A 162 11.64 -10.54 18.42
CA THR A 162 10.95 -11.69 19.06
C THR A 162 10.09 -12.47 18.08
N ALA A 163 9.92 -11.95 16.84
CA ALA A 163 9.02 -12.50 15.84
C ALA A 163 7.54 -12.57 16.29
N ARG A 164 7.16 -11.83 17.35
CA ARG A 164 5.76 -11.79 17.76
C ARG A 164 4.87 -11.14 16.70
N MET A 165 3.62 -11.55 16.69
CA MET A 165 2.60 -10.93 15.85
C MET A 165 1.85 -9.85 16.65
N MET A 166 1.37 -8.84 15.94
CA MET A 166 0.49 -7.79 16.40
C MET A 166 -0.92 -8.07 15.85
N ASP A 167 -1.94 -8.05 16.68
CA ASP A 167 -3.32 -8.16 16.20
C ASP A 167 -3.85 -6.82 15.66
N ALA A 168 -5.03 -6.87 15.01
CA ALA A 168 -5.64 -5.70 14.39
C ALA A 168 -5.84 -4.56 15.40
N ALA A 169 -6.31 -4.87 16.61
CA ALA A 169 -6.58 -3.87 17.64
C ALA A 169 -5.31 -3.20 18.18
N GLU A 170 -4.22 -3.94 18.33
CA GLU A 170 -2.92 -3.35 18.67
C GLU A 170 -2.36 -2.53 17.50
N ALA A 171 -2.52 -3.02 16.26
CA ALA A 171 -2.03 -2.36 15.05
C ALA A 171 -2.70 -0.99 14.82
N GLU A 172 -4.01 -0.89 15.07
CA GLU A 172 -4.74 0.38 14.98
C GLU A 172 -4.27 1.36 16.09
N ARG A 173 -4.24 0.91 17.34
CA ARG A 173 -3.75 1.77 18.45
C ARG A 173 -2.31 2.22 18.28
N ALA A 174 -1.49 1.43 17.59
CA ALA A 174 -0.10 1.76 17.32
C ALA A 174 0.11 2.69 16.13
N GLY A 175 -0.90 2.87 15.27
CA GLY A 175 -0.83 3.70 14.07
C GLY A 175 -0.41 2.96 12.79
N LEU A 176 -0.34 1.62 12.82
CA LEU A 176 -0.09 0.82 11.62
C LEU A 176 -1.34 0.69 10.74
N VAL A 177 -2.51 0.57 11.35
CA VAL A 177 -3.80 0.38 10.69
C VAL A 177 -4.67 1.63 10.87
N SER A 178 -5.28 2.09 9.80
CA SER A 178 -6.16 3.27 9.78
C SER A 178 -7.56 2.95 10.34
N ARG A 179 -8.10 1.76 10.02
CA ARG A 179 -9.46 1.33 10.42
C ARG A 179 -9.49 -0.17 10.63
N ILE A 180 -10.26 -0.59 11.66
CA ILE A 180 -10.63 -2.00 11.86
C ILE A 180 -12.10 -2.14 11.57
N VAL A 181 -12.47 -3.21 10.88
CA VAL A 181 -13.84 -3.53 10.53
C VAL A 181 -14.09 -5.04 10.65
N PRO A 182 -15.35 -5.49 10.76
CA PRO A 182 -15.69 -6.91 10.73
C PRO A 182 -15.14 -7.61 9.47
N LEU A 183 -14.80 -8.90 9.62
CA LEU A 183 -14.22 -9.69 8.53
C LEU A 183 -15.10 -9.69 7.26
N GLU A 184 -16.41 -9.77 7.43
CA GLU A 184 -17.38 -9.80 6.33
C GLU A 184 -17.48 -8.50 5.54
N SER A 185 -16.98 -7.37 6.06
CA SER A 185 -17.11 -6.05 5.44
C SER A 185 -15.79 -5.36 5.05
N TYR A 186 -14.63 -5.94 5.40
CA TYR A 186 -13.33 -5.26 5.23
C TYR A 186 -13.04 -4.85 3.78
N LEU A 187 -13.38 -5.71 2.83
CA LEU A 187 -13.15 -5.43 1.42
C LEU A 187 -14.12 -4.37 0.89
N GLU A 188 -15.39 -4.45 1.28
CA GLU A 188 -16.39 -3.46 0.88
C GLU A 188 -16.03 -2.06 1.40
N VAL A 189 -15.66 -1.95 2.68
CA VAL A 189 -15.22 -0.67 3.27
C VAL A 189 -13.98 -0.11 2.58
N ALA A 190 -13.02 -0.96 2.19
CA ALA A 190 -11.84 -0.54 1.44
C ALA A 190 -12.21 -0.05 0.03
N LEU A 191 -13.11 -0.75 -0.66
CA LEU A 191 -13.60 -0.33 -1.98
C LEU A 191 -14.39 0.98 -1.91
N ASP A 192 -15.20 1.18 -0.89
CA ASP A 192 -15.94 2.44 -0.70
C ASP A 192 -15.01 3.62 -0.39
N ALA A 193 -13.94 3.40 0.38
CA ALA A 193 -12.91 4.39 0.57
C ALA A 193 -12.19 4.73 -0.75
N ALA A 194 -11.85 3.72 -1.56
CA ALA A 194 -11.24 3.91 -2.87
C ALA A 194 -12.17 4.65 -3.85
N LYS A 195 -13.48 4.33 -3.87
CA LYS A 195 -14.48 5.07 -4.66
C LYS A 195 -14.59 6.53 -4.23
N THR A 196 -14.53 6.78 -2.93
CA THR A 196 -14.52 8.14 -2.40
C THR A 196 -13.30 8.92 -2.92
N ILE A 197 -12.10 8.33 -2.85
CA ILE A 197 -10.88 8.92 -3.39
C ILE A 197 -11.02 9.17 -4.91
N ALA A 198 -11.49 8.18 -5.65
CA ALA A 198 -11.67 8.27 -7.11
C ALA A 198 -12.70 9.32 -7.53
N SER A 199 -13.58 9.75 -6.62
CA SER A 199 -14.57 10.82 -6.89
C SER A 199 -14.02 12.24 -6.77
N PHE A 200 -12.80 12.40 -6.25
CA PHE A 200 -12.14 13.70 -6.11
C PHE A 200 -11.23 14.01 -7.31
N SER A 201 -10.74 15.25 -7.37
CA SER A 201 -9.73 15.65 -8.35
C SER A 201 -8.46 14.82 -8.21
N ARG A 202 -8.15 14.00 -9.20
CA ARG A 202 -6.97 13.13 -9.19
C ARG A 202 -5.66 13.90 -9.02
N PRO A 203 -5.41 15.01 -9.75
CA PRO A 203 -4.18 15.78 -9.52
C PRO A 203 -4.09 16.30 -8.08
N ALA A 204 -5.17 16.75 -7.47
CA ALA A 204 -5.15 17.19 -6.07
C ALA A 204 -4.86 16.02 -5.09
N ILE A 205 -5.43 14.84 -5.34
CA ILE A 205 -5.15 13.63 -4.57
C ILE A 205 -3.67 13.24 -4.69
N MET A 206 -3.09 13.24 -5.89
CA MET A 206 -1.69 12.90 -6.11
C MET A 206 -0.75 13.88 -5.40
N LEU A 207 -0.98 15.19 -5.50
CA LEU A 207 -0.20 16.19 -4.76
C LEU A 207 -0.32 16.00 -3.23
N THR A 208 -1.50 15.62 -2.75
CA THR A 208 -1.71 15.36 -1.31
C THR A 208 -0.93 14.12 -0.86
N LYS A 209 -0.95 13.03 -1.64
CA LYS A 209 -0.14 11.83 -1.38
C LYS A 209 1.34 12.19 -1.33
N ASP A 210 1.87 12.87 -2.35
CA ASP A 210 3.27 13.29 -2.41
C ASP A 210 3.67 14.13 -1.18
N ALA A 211 2.80 15.05 -0.73
CA ALA A 211 3.06 15.89 0.43
C ALA A 211 3.08 15.09 1.75
N VAL A 212 2.18 14.11 1.90
CA VAL A 212 2.13 13.25 3.11
C VAL A 212 3.33 12.30 3.13
N ASP A 213 3.67 11.66 2.01
CA ASP A 213 4.83 10.76 1.92
C ASP A 213 6.14 11.50 2.25
N MET A 214 6.27 12.74 1.81
CA MET A 214 7.43 13.59 2.10
C MET A 214 7.64 13.84 3.61
N ALA A 215 6.60 13.76 4.43
CA ALA A 215 6.72 13.92 5.89
C ALA A 215 7.57 12.81 6.53
N LEU A 216 7.68 11.64 5.90
CA LEU A 216 8.49 10.52 6.37
C LEU A 216 9.96 10.59 5.87
N GLU A 217 10.26 11.47 4.91
CA GLU A 217 11.56 11.54 4.23
C GLU A 217 12.35 12.82 4.57
N THR A 218 11.68 13.88 5.09
CA THR A 218 12.30 15.17 5.31
C THR A 218 12.11 15.67 6.74
N THR A 219 12.78 16.78 7.08
CA THR A 219 12.47 17.53 8.31
C THR A 219 11.12 18.24 8.16
N GLN A 220 10.41 18.48 9.26
CA GLN A 220 9.15 19.21 9.25
C GLN A 220 9.27 20.57 8.53
N ALA A 221 10.35 21.32 8.80
CA ALA A 221 10.54 22.62 8.16
C ALA A 221 10.65 22.51 6.64
N GLN A 222 11.42 21.55 6.13
CA GLN A 222 11.55 21.31 4.69
C GLN A 222 10.24 20.78 4.09
N GLY A 223 9.57 19.85 4.77
CA GLY A 223 8.26 19.33 4.35
C GLY A 223 7.22 20.44 4.17
N VAL A 224 7.10 21.36 5.13
CA VAL A 224 6.18 22.52 5.05
C VAL A 224 6.51 23.45 3.88
N VAL A 225 7.79 23.66 3.56
CA VAL A 225 8.17 24.45 2.37
C VAL A 225 7.69 23.76 1.09
N SER A 226 7.93 22.46 0.96
CA SER A 226 7.49 21.69 -0.19
C SER A 226 5.97 21.61 -0.31
N GLU A 227 5.26 21.39 0.81
CA GLU A 227 3.79 21.41 0.86
C GLU A 227 3.21 22.72 0.31
N ARG A 228 3.78 23.86 0.69
CA ARG A 228 3.33 25.17 0.18
C ARG A 228 3.53 25.31 -1.34
N ILE A 229 4.59 24.73 -1.89
CA ILE A 229 4.82 24.71 -3.33
C ILE A 229 3.75 23.84 -4.01
N LEU A 230 3.51 22.62 -3.50
CA LEU A 230 2.49 21.72 -4.02
C LEU A 230 1.08 22.34 -3.89
N PHE A 231 0.77 22.95 -2.74
CA PHE A 231 -0.49 23.68 -2.55
C PHE A 231 -0.66 24.80 -3.59
N SER A 232 0.37 25.61 -3.81
CA SER A 232 0.32 26.70 -4.77
C SER A 232 0.17 26.17 -6.21
N SER A 233 0.81 25.05 -6.54
CA SER A 233 0.70 24.41 -7.86
C SER A 233 -0.72 23.88 -8.13
N SER A 234 -1.49 23.51 -7.10
CA SER A 234 -2.87 23.04 -7.27
C SER A 234 -3.79 24.10 -7.88
N PHE A 235 -3.45 25.39 -7.78
CA PHE A 235 -4.20 26.51 -8.37
C PHE A 235 -4.03 26.60 -9.91
N SER A 236 -3.14 25.82 -10.50
CA SER A 236 -3.02 25.70 -11.95
C SER A 236 -4.06 24.76 -12.59
N PHE A 237 -4.71 23.91 -11.78
CA PHE A 237 -5.70 22.96 -12.26
C PHE A 237 -7.09 23.59 -12.47
N GLU A 238 -7.80 23.16 -13.48
CA GLU A 238 -9.21 23.56 -13.67
C GLU A 238 -10.11 23.00 -12.58
N ASP A 239 -9.81 21.80 -12.08
CA ASP A 239 -10.50 21.15 -11.00
C ASP A 239 -10.49 21.97 -9.70
N GLN A 240 -9.43 22.76 -9.43
CA GLN A 240 -9.37 23.65 -8.27
C GLN A 240 -10.47 24.72 -8.35
N LYS A 241 -10.67 25.30 -9.53
CA LYS A 241 -11.71 26.32 -9.75
C LYS A 241 -13.10 25.70 -9.65
N GLU A 242 -13.28 24.55 -10.28
CA GLU A 242 -14.54 23.79 -10.20
C GLU A 242 -14.89 23.45 -8.74
N GLY A 243 -13.94 22.90 -7.99
CA GLY A 243 -14.17 22.50 -6.61
C GLY A 243 -14.56 23.70 -5.71
N MET A 244 -13.86 24.84 -5.84
CA MET A 244 -14.17 26.04 -5.06
C MET A 244 -15.51 26.68 -5.47
N ASN A 245 -15.83 26.71 -6.77
CA ASN A 245 -17.12 27.20 -7.25
C ASN A 245 -18.26 26.30 -6.78
N ALA A 246 -18.12 25.00 -6.94
CA ALA A 246 -19.12 24.04 -6.49
C ALA A 246 -19.40 24.16 -4.98
N PHE A 247 -18.34 24.34 -4.17
CA PHE A 247 -18.46 24.57 -2.73
C PHE A 247 -19.24 25.86 -2.42
N ALA A 248 -18.89 26.97 -3.07
CA ALA A 248 -19.57 28.28 -2.89
C ALA A 248 -21.04 28.21 -3.31
N GLU A 249 -21.34 27.47 -4.37
CA GLU A 249 -22.69 27.28 -4.93
C GLU A 249 -23.49 26.17 -4.24
N LYS A 250 -22.89 25.45 -3.26
CA LYS A 250 -23.49 24.32 -2.51
C LYS A 250 -23.97 23.18 -3.44
N ARG A 251 -23.25 22.90 -4.50
CA ARG A 251 -23.47 21.77 -5.42
C ARG A 251 -22.34 20.76 -5.35
N LYS A 252 -22.55 19.57 -5.95
CA LYS A 252 -21.48 18.59 -6.15
C LYS A 252 -20.53 19.11 -7.23
N ALA A 253 -19.21 18.95 -7.00
CA ALA A 253 -18.20 19.23 -8.01
C ALA A 253 -18.18 18.15 -9.10
N ASP A 254 -17.86 18.56 -10.34
CA ASP A 254 -17.71 17.69 -11.51
C ASP A 254 -16.25 17.78 -11.99
N PHE A 255 -15.37 17.07 -11.34
CA PHE A 255 -13.94 17.08 -11.63
C PHE A 255 -13.63 16.40 -12.97
N LYS A 256 -12.77 17.03 -13.76
CA LYS A 256 -12.33 16.56 -15.09
C LYS A 256 -10.90 16.03 -15.07
N ASN A 257 -10.21 16.12 -13.92
CA ASN A 257 -8.83 15.70 -13.74
C ASN A 257 -7.83 16.48 -14.62
N GLN A 258 -8.07 17.76 -14.76
CA GLN A 258 -7.30 18.70 -15.60
C GLN A 258 -6.81 19.89 -14.79
#